data_3d501e73251447f0a354d306342d7396
#
_entry.id   3d501e73251447f0a354d306342d7396
#
_cell.length_a   1.000
_cell.length_b   1.000
_cell.length_c   1.000
_cell.angle_alpha   90.00
_cell.angle_beta   90.00
_cell.angle_gamma   90.00
#
_symmetry.space_group_name_H-M   'P 1'
#
loop_
_entity.id
_entity.type
_entity.pdbx_description
1 polymer ?
#
loop_
_entity_poly.entity_id
_entity_poly.type
_entity_poly.pdbx_seq_one_letter_code
_entity_poly.pdbx_strand_id
1 'polypeptide(L)'
;MIHKILEIQNCGRFLNYKPSEKEYGWNGIFSQKNTIYAENGSGKTTFTQILKSLSGNNCELVEKRKSLQSITPIRISILDDKNKKYVYQTNNWNNFIPFVEVYDSYYSESNIYIVSLGNYEFPSNFYDIIPHGYDLIREIKKWRHKRSNYATNIRNTNREIKLATDVIERKKLEGIRKKQQEKKDQFSIKVKDLENQLDSQIEEIGKLYIEKANNYLRKFNPNLEIKESNKQGQQLVYYININGIEARSDATSIPLKHTLSEGDKSSLSLSFFLARLDLLPNIEKRIIVFDDPISSFDTRRRMMTISILSRIAKKSAQFFY
;
A
#
# COMPACT_ATOMS: atom_id res chain seq x y z
N MET A 1 18.14 -5.94 7.86
CA MET A 1 17.58 -5.02 8.88
C MET A 1 18.27 -3.67 8.74
N ILE A 2 17.61 -2.60 9.18
CA ILE A 2 18.28 -1.29 9.34
C ILE A 2 19.18 -1.37 10.56
N HIS A 3 20.46 -1.13 10.36
CA HIS A 3 21.43 -1.22 11.45
C HIS A 3 21.69 0.14 12.09
N LYS A 4 21.93 1.19 11.26
CA LYS A 4 22.37 2.48 11.79
C LYS A 4 21.94 3.66 10.93
N ILE A 5 21.49 4.76 11.55
CA ILE A 5 21.45 6.07 10.92
C ILE A 5 22.83 6.69 10.98
N LEU A 6 23.33 7.18 9.86
CA LEU A 6 24.59 7.93 9.80
C LEU A 6 24.34 9.45 9.85
N GLU A 7 23.37 9.92 9.06
CA GLU A 7 22.99 11.33 8.99
C GLU A 7 21.60 11.52 8.41
N ILE A 8 20.90 12.57 8.85
CA ILE A 8 19.70 13.11 8.21
C ILE A 8 19.88 14.64 8.16
N GLN A 9 19.89 15.20 6.95
CA GLN A 9 20.06 16.62 6.72
C GLN A 9 18.90 17.21 5.95
N ASN A 10 18.40 18.36 6.38
CA ASN A 10 17.40 19.18 5.71
C ASN A 10 16.05 18.48 5.45
N CYS A 11 15.69 17.52 6.30
CA CYS A 11 14.44 16.77 6.20
C CYS A 11 13.57 16.99 7.46
N GLY A 12 12.46 17.70 7.33
CA GLY A 12 11.57 18.04 8.43
C GLY A 12 12.28 18.84 9.51
N ARG A 13 12.31 18.30 10.74
CA ARG A 13 13.03 18.89 11.87
C ARG A 13 14.52 18.54 11.90
N PHE A 14 14.96 17.60 11.07
CA PHE A 14 16.35 17.19 11.01
C PHE A 14 17.14 18.14 10.08
N LEU A 15 17.67 19.23 10.62
CA LEU A 15 18.49 20.19 9.86
C LEU A 15 19.88 19.63 9.58
N ASN A 16 20.56 19.12 10.62
CA ASN A 16 21.89 18.50 10.51
C ASN A 16 22.04 17.43 11.60
N TYR A 17 21.22 16.40 11.53
CA TYR A 17 21.21 15.36 12.53
C TYR A 17 22.24 14.29 12.22
N LYS A 18 23.19 14.11 13.14
CA LYS A 18 24.17 13.02 13.16
C LYS A 18 24.11 12.38 14.54
N PRO A 19 23.72 11.10 14.65
CA PRO A 19 23.67 10.45 15.95
C PRO A 19 25.02 10.52 16.66
N SER A 20 24.99 10.95 17.91
CA SER A 20 26.19 11.10 18.76
C SER A 20 25.84 10.70 20.18
N GLU A 21 26.60 9.76 20.74
CA GLU A 21 26.40 9.29 22.10
C GLU A 21 26.58 10.39 23.13
N LYS A 22 27.53 11.34 22.88
CA LYS A 22 27.77 12.51 23.73
C LYS A 22 26.61 13.51 23.70
N GLU A 23 25.98 13.71 22.54
CA GLU A 23 24.98 14.77 22.35
C GLU A 23 23.55 14.26 22.59
N TYR A 24 23.27 13.04 22.20
CA TYR A 24 21.90 12.47 22.23
C TYR A 24 21.76 11.22 23.10
N GLY A 25 22.84 10.76 23.75
CA GLY A 25 22.84 9.49 24.48
C GLY A 25 22.61 8.25 23.59
N TRP A 26 22.73 8.40 22.25
CA TRP A 26 22.50 7.35 21.29
C TRP A 26 23.39 7.51 20.04
N ASN A 27 24.00 6.43 19.62
CA ASN A 27 24.97 6.41 18.53
C ASN A 27 24.36 6.09 17.14
N GLY A 28 23.06 6.03 17.02
CA GLY A 28 22.35 5.76 15.78
C GLY A 28 22.11 4.28 15.47
N ILE A 29 22.50 3.37 16.36
CA ILE A 29 22.36 1.92 16.15
C ILE A 29 20.97 1.45 16.60
N PHE A 30 20.33 0.65 15.76
CA PHE A 30 19.04 0.02 16.03
C PHE A 30 19.21 -1.45 16.43
N SER A 31 18.28 -1.89 17.28
CA SER A 31 18.10 -3.30 17.65
C SER A 31 17.01 -3.96 16.76
N GLN A 32 16.74 -5.22 17.04
CA GLN A 32 15.59 -5.92 16.44
C GLN A 32 14.25 -5.27 16.87
N LYS A 33 14.17 -4.79 18.11
CA LYS A 33 13.01 -4.07 18.65
C LYS A 33 13.42 -2.68 19.10
N ASN A 34 12.72 -1.67 18.60
CA ASN A 34 13.03 -0.27 18.84
C ASN A 34 11.77 0.47 19.29
N THR A 35 11.86 1.14 20.44
CA THR A 35 10.84 2.09 20.88
C THR A 35 11.42 3.49 20.79
N ILE A 36 10.81 4.35 19.98
CA ILE A 36 11.24 5.72 19.76
C ILE A 36 10.28 6.65 20.50
N TYR A 37 10.71 7.12 21.64
CA TYR A 37 9.98 8.13 22.41
C TYR A 37 10.56 9.50 22.18
N ALA A 38 9.69 10.45 21.81
CA ALA A 38 10.06 11.84 21.65
C ALA A 38 8.80 12.73 21.68
N GLU A 39 8.99 14.01 22.00
CA GLU A 39 7.90 15.00 22.03
C GLU A 39 7.20 15.16 20.68
N ASN A 40 5.99 15.73 20.72
CA ASN A 40 5.28 16.04 19.47
C ASN A 40 6.05 17.10 18.69
N GLY A 41 6.12 16.89 17.37
CA GLY A 41 6.90 17.76 16.48
C GLY A 41 8.41 17.49 16.44
N SER A 42 8.94 16.49 17.15
CA SER A 42 10.38 16.15 17.17
C SER A 42 10.88 15.48 15.88
N GLY A 43 9.98 15.00 15.00
CA GLY A 43 10.36 14.35 13.75
C GLY A 43 10.05 12.85 13.64
N LYS A 44 9.31 12.26 14.60
CA LYS A 44 8.91 10.84 14.56
C LYS A 44 8.29 10.45 13.20
N THR A 45 7.24 11.16 12.79
CA THR A 45 6.58 10.93 11.51
C THR A 45 7.51 11.20 10.32
N THR A 46 8.44 12.16 10.42
CA THR A 46 9.45 12.38 9.37
C THR A 46 10.33 11.14 9.22
N PHE A 47 10.79 10.56 10.32
CA PHE A 47 11.58 9.34 10.31
C PHE A 47 10.79 8.15 9.72
N THR A 48 9.54 7.99 10.13
CA THR A 48 8.64 6.97 9.55
C THR A 48 8.50 7.10 8.04
N GLN A 49 8.35 8.32 7.53
CA GLN A 49 8.24 8.57 6.09
C GLN A 49 9.56 8.35 5.34
N ILE A 50 10.70 8.58 6.00
CA ILE A 50 12.01 8.21 5.45
C ILE A 50 12.07 6.69 5.24
N LEU A 51 11.67 5.89 6.23
CA LEU A 51 11.66 4.43 6.12
C LEU A 51 10.68 3.95 5.04
N LYS A 52 9.51 4.57 4.96
CA LYS A 52 8.50 4.27 3.93
C LYS A 52 9.01 4.60 2.53
N SER A 53 9.67 5.74 2.36
CA SER A 53 10.30 6.15 1.10
C SER A 53 11.41 5.17 0.67
N LEU A 54 12.25 4.76 1.62
CA LEU A 54 13.34 3.81 1.39
C LEU A 54 12.83 2.43 0.96
N SER A 55 11.63 2.03 1.39
CA SER A 55 11.02 0.76 1.02
C SER A 55 10.54 0.72 -0.43
N GLY A 56 9.82 1.74 -0.85
CA GLY A 56 9.12 1.77 -2.14
C GLY A 56 9.80 2.63 -3.19
N ASN A 57 10.99 3.18 -2.92
CA ASN A 57 11.63 4.23 -3.74
C ASN A 57 10.68 5.41 -4.04
N ASN A 58 9.77 5.70 -3.12
CA ASN A 58 8.85 6.83 -3.23
C ASN A 58 9.48 8.10 -2.69
N CYS A 59 10.28 8.74 -3.52
CA CYS A 59 11.07 9.93 -3.17
C CYS A 59 10.20 11.13 -2.76
N GLU A 60 8.99 11.23 -3.28
CA GLU A 60 8.04 12.31 -2.98
C GLU A 60 7.73 12.45 -1.48
N LEU A 61 7.72 11.31 -0.74
CA LEU A 61 7.52 11.29 0.71
C LEU A 61 8.61 12.04 1.48
N VAL A 62 9.83 12.04 0.96
CA VAL A 62 10.97 12.75 1.53
C VAL A 62 11.02 14.19 0.99
N GLU A 63 10.84 14.39 -0.32
CA GLU A 63 10.88 15.70 -0.97
C GLU A 63 9.90 16.70 -0.34
N LYS A 64 8.66 16.28 -0.13
CA LYS A 64 7.62 17.08 0.55
C LYS A 64 7.97 17.50 1.98
N ARG A 65 9.05 16.93 2.55
CA ARG A 65 9.53 17.22 3.91
C ARG A 65 10.84 18.00 3.95
N LYS A 66 11.21 18.63 2.85
CA LYS A 66 12.36 19.53 2.86
C LYS A 66 12.20 20.60 3.94
N SER A 67 13.22 20.81 4.76
CA SER A 67 13.20 21.83 5.81
C SER A 67 13.04 23.22 5.21
N LEU A 68 12.09 24.01 5.73
CA LEU A 68 11.70 25.31 5.17
C LEU A 68 12.85 26.31 5.08
N GLN A 69 13.80 26.25 6.02
CA GLN A 69 14.94 27.17 6.10
C GLN A 69 16.18 26.69 5.33
N SER A 70 16.10 25.54 4.66
CA SER A 70 17.27 24.93 4.03
C SER A 70 17.37 25.31 2.54
N ILE A 71 18.53 25.90 2.20
CA ILE A 71 18.92 26.18 0.81
C ILE A 71 19.52 24.90 0.15
N THR A 72 20.17 24.06 0.95
CA THR A 72 20.81 22.83 0.46
C THR A 72 19.84 21.66 0.32
N PRO A 73 20.11 20.71 -0.57
CA PRO A 73 19.24 19.55 -0.78
C PRO A 73 19.20 18.64 0.46
N ILE A 74 18.15 17.80 0.50
CA ILE A 74 18.03 16.76 1.52
C ILE A 74 19.14 15.73 1.31
N ARG A 75 19.74 15.29 2.43
CA ARG A 75 20.68 14.17 2.44
C ARG A 75 20.36 13.23 3.59
N ILE A 76 20.20 11.95 3.30
CA ILE A 76 19.96 10.92 4.32
C ILE A 76 20.92 9.77 4.05
N SER A 77 21.47 9.18 5.09
CA SER A 77 22.40 8.07 4.99
C SER A 77 22.14 7.05 6.09
N ILE A 78 21.84 5.82 5.68
CA ILE A 78 21.46 4.69 6.54
C ILE A 78 22.32 3.48 6.17
N LEU A 79 22.68 2.67 7.16
CA LEU A 79 23.34 1.37 6.97
C LEU A 79 22.39 0.23 7.31
N ASP A 80 22.47 -0.87 6.59
CA ASP A 80 21.87 -2.14 7.00
C ASP A 80 22.85 -3.01 7.81
N ASP A 81 22.35 -4.14 8.28
CA ASP A 81 23.12 -5.14 9.05
C ASP A 81 24.23 -5.85 8.25
N LYS A 82 24.30 -5.63 6.93
CA LYS A 82 25.36 -6.10 6.04
C LYS A 82 26.33 -4.98 5.66
N ASN A 83 26.28 -3.84 6.36
CA ASN A 83 27.06 -2.64 6.05
C ASN A 83 26.79 -2.04 4.66
N LYS A 84 25.67 -2.39 4.01
CA LYS A 84 25.27 -1.74 2.78
C LYS A 84 24.70 -0.36 3.09
N LYS A 85 25.19 0.66 2.37
CA LYS A 85 24.81 2.05 2.55
C LYS A 85 23.68 2.45 1.62
N TYR A 86 22.62 3.01 2.20
CA TYR A 86 21.50 3.60 1.52
C TYR A 86 21.59 5.11 1.65
N VAL A 87 21.66 5.80 0.54
CA VAL A 87 21.82 7.26 0.49
C VAL A 87 20.71 7.89 -0.32
N TYR A 88 20.01 8.83 0.28
CA TYR A 88 19.12 9.74 -0.40
C TYR A 88 19.86 11.04 -0.69
N GLN A 89 20.00 11.39 -1.96
CA GLN A 89 20.52 12.67 -2.43
C GLN A 89 20.03 12.95 -3.84
N THR A 90 20.00 14.22 -4.26
CA THR A 90 19.52 14.61 -5.59
C THR A 90 18.13 14.03 -5.91
N ASN A 91 17.24 14.04 -4.91
CA ASN A 91 15.86 13.57 -4.96
C ASN A 91 15.70 12.09 -5.33
N ASN A 92 16.70 11.26 -5.01
CA ASN A 92 16.62 9.82 -5.26
C ASN A 92 17.39 8.99 -4.22
N TRP A 93 16.96 7.74 -4.02
CA TRP A 93 17.70 6.73 -3.30
C TRP A 93 18.65 5.99 -4.23
N ASN A 94 19.89 5.76 -3.78
CA ASN A 94 20.84 4.91 -4.52
C ASN A 94 20.45 3.42 -4.52
N ASN A 95 19.61 3.03 -3.57
CA ASN A 95 19.11 1.66 -3.39
C ASN A 95 17.87 1.69 -2.49
N PHE A 96 17.12 0.58 -2.39
CA PHE A 96 15.96 0.46 -1.51
C PHE A 96 16.01 -0.83 -0.66
N ILE A 97 15.28 -0.82 0.46
CA ILE A 97 15.08 -1.97 1.34
C ILE A 97 13.67 -2.49 1.10
N PRO A 98 13.47 -3.66 0.51
CA PRO A 98 12.14 -4.22 0.34
C PRO A 98 11.53 -4.63 1.69
N PHE A 99 10.21 -4.81 1.72
CA PHE A 99 9.50 -5.39 2.86
C PHE A 99 9.49 -4.53 4.13
N VAL A 100 9.27 -3.22 4.00
CA VAL A 100 8.95 -2.33 5.13
C VAL A 100 7.46 -2.06 5.14
N GLU A 101 6.80 -2.40 6.24
CA GLU A 101 5.37 -2.20 6.45
C GLU A 101 5.17 -1.07 7.45
N VAL A 102 4.43 -0.04 7.07
CA VAL A 102 4.26 1.17 7.87
C VAL A 102 2.79 1.42 8.18
N TYR A 103 2.46 1.47 9.47
CA TYR A 103 1.20 2.02 9.96
C TYR A 103 1.42 3.48 10.37
N ASP A 104 0.77 4.39 9.71
CA ASP A 104 0.82 5.83 9.94
C ASP A 104 -0.56 6.48 9.71
N SER A 105 -0.68 7.78 9.94
CA SER A 105 -1.90 8.53 9.67
C SER A 105 -2.34 8.46 8.20
N TYR A 106 -1.39 8.42 7.27
CA TYR A 106 -1.71 8.26 5.84
C TYR A 106 -2.28 6.88 5.52
N TYR A 107 -1.79 5.83 6.20
CA TYR A 107 -2.40 4.51 6.08
C TYR A 107 -3.85 4.55 6.59
N SER A 108 -4.08 5.16 7.74
CA SER A 108 -5.41 5.32 8.34
C SER A 108 -6.35 6.08 7.41
N GLU A 109 -5.94 7.22 6.91
CA GLU A 109 -6.72 8.02 5.97
C GLU A 109 -7.07 7.25 4.70
N SER A 110 -6.08 6.62 4.05
CA SER A 110 -6.30 5.91 2.79
C SER A 110 -7.18 4.66 2.93
N ASN A 111 -7.20 4.01 4.10
CA ASN A 111 -8.00 2.80 4.32
C ASN A 111 -9.41 3.07 4.85
N ILE A 112 -9.63 4.18 5.58
CA ILE A 112 -10.96 4.57 6.06
C ILE A 112 -11.75 5.28 4.96
N TYR A 113 -11.11 6.13 4.15
CA TYR A 113 -11.78 6.90 3.09
C TYR A 113 -12.28 6.03 1.93
N ILE A 114 -11.65 4.90 1.66
CA ILE A 114 -12.15 3.95 0.66
C ILE A 114 -13.54 3.42 1.06
N VAL A 115 -13.78 3.23 2.36
CA VAL A 115 -15.08 2.86 2.90
C VAL A 115 -16.09 4.00 2.79
N SER A 116 -15.64 5.27 2.80
CA SER A 116 -16.52 6.45 2.88
C SER A 116 -16.93 7.04 1.53
N LEU A 117 -16.27 6.69 0.43
CA LEU A 117 -16.52 7.33 -0.88
C LEU A 117 -17.37 6.48 -1.85
N GLY A 118 -17.94 5.38 -1.40
CA GLY A 118 -18.77 4.51 -2.25
C GLY A 118 -18.05 3.82 -3.41
N ASN A 119 -16.76 4.09 -3.60
CA ASN A 119 -15.90 3.39 -4.54
C ASN A 119 -15.13 2.32 -3.75
N TYR A 120 -15.72 1.17 -3.66
CA TYR A 120 -15.30 0.02 -2.87
C TYR A 120 -14.16 -0.75 -3.54
N GLU A 121 -13.05 -0.08 -3.79
CA GLU A 121 -11.81 -0.73 -4.19
C GLU A 121 -11.02 -1.07 -2.95
N PHE A 122 -10.48 -2.29 -2.89
CA PHE A 122 -9.47 -2.59 -1.86
C PHE A 122 -8.32 -1.60 -1.97
N PRO A 123 -7.70 -1.22 -0.82
CA PRO A 123 -6.51 -0.38 -0.83
C PRO A 123 -5.47 -0.92 -1.81
N SER A 124 -4.70 -0.05 -2.45
CA SER A 124 -3.67 -0.46 -3.43
C SER A 124 -2.70 -1.51 -2.87
N ASN A 125 -2.47 -1.51 -1.55
CA ASN A 125 -1.65 -2.48 -0.84
C ASN A 125 -2.35 -3.83 -0.55
N PHE A 126 -3.64 -3.98 -0.87
CA PHE A 126 -4.35 -5.26 -0.77
C PHE A 126 -3.76 -6.32 -1.70
N TYR A 127 -3.30 -5.91 -2.86
CA TYR A 127 -2.68 -6.84 -3.82
C TYR A 127 -1.37 -7.47 -3.33
N ASP A 128 -0.74 -6.91 -2.29
CA ASP A 128 0.45 -7.49 -1.64
C ASP A 128 0.15 -8.82 -0.94
N ILE A 129 -1.09 -9.00 -0.48
CA ILE A 129 -1.52 -10.21 0.23
C ILE A 129 -2.10 -11.28 -0.69
N ILE A 130 -2.31 -10.96 -1.99
CA ILE A 130 -2.78 -11.90 -2.98
C ILE A 130 -1.58 -12.69 -3.53
N PRO A 131 -1.59 -14.02 -3.49
CA PRO A 131 -0.53 -14.83 -4.08
C PRO A 131 -0.30 -14.47 -5.55
N HIS A 132 0.92 -14.06 -5.89
CA HIS A 132 1.27 -13.57 -7.23
C HIS A 132 0.40 -12.41 -7.78
N GLY A 133 -0.29 -11.64 -6.91
CA GLY A 133 -1.22 -10.60 -7.33
C GLY A 133 -0.60 -9.55 -8.26
N TYR A 134 0.60 -9.07 -7.93
CA TYR A 134 1.33 -8.14 -8.81
C TYR A 134 1.80 -8.77 -10.12
N ASP A 135 2.15 -10.04 -10.12
CA ASP A 135 2.56 -10.75 -11.34
C ASP A 135 1.36 -10.89 -12.27
N LEU A 136 0.19 -11.26 -11.75
CA LEU A 136 -1.06 -11.31 -12.50
C LEU A 136 -1.44 -9.95 -13.08
N ILE A 137 -1.38 -8.88 -12.27
CA ILE A 137 -1.65 -7.52 -12.74
C ILE A 137 -0.68 -7.10 -13.85
N ARG A 138 0.61 -7.40 -13.70
CA ARG A 138 1.63 -7.11 -14.71
C ARG A 138 1.37 -7.86 -16.01
N GLU A 139 1.02 -9.15 -15.92
CA GLU A 139 0.65 -9.97 -17.08
C GLU A 139 -0.61 -9.45 -17.75
N ILE A 140 -1.67 -9.10 -17.01
CA ILE A 140 -2.90 -8.52 -17.54
C ILE A 140 -2.58 -7.21 -18.30
N LYS A 141 -1.79 -6.30 -17.72
CA LYS A 141 -1.38 -5.05 -18.37
C LYS A 141 -0.62 -5.31 -19.67
N LYS A 142 0.31 -6.26 -19.68
CA LYS A 142 1.10 -6.65 -20.85
C LYS A 142 0.20 -7.18 -21.98
N TRP A 143 -0.75 -8.06 -21.67
CA TRP A 143 -1.65 -8.63 -22.67
C TRP A 143 -2.72 -7.64 -23.14
N ARG A 144 -3.21 -6.76 -22.26
CA ARG A 144 -4.07 -5.62 -22.65
C ARG A 144 -3.36 -4.69 -23.63
N HIS A 145 -2.09 -4.38 -23.39
CA HIS A 145 -1.28 -3.56 -24.30
C HIS A 145 -1.11 -4.22 -25.67
N LYS A 146 -0.76 -5.52 -25.71
CA LYS A 146 -0.69 -6.28 -26.99
C LYS A 146 -2.03 -6.26 -27.74
N ARG A 147 -3.14 -6.51 -27.05
CA ARG A 147 -4.49 -6.46 -27.63
C ARG A 147 -4.80 -5.08 -28.22
N SER A 148 -4.43 -4.00 -27.52
CA SER A 148 -4.61 -2.62 -27.99
C SER A 148 -3.81 -2.33 -29.26
N ASN A 149 -2.56 -2.78 -29.33
CA ASN A 149 -1.73 -2.63 -30.53
C ASN A 149 -2.34 -3.33 -31.75
N TYR A 150 -2.85 -4.55 -31.58
CA TYR A 150 -3.55 -5.24 -32.67
C TYR A 150 -4.86 -4.55 -33.08
N ALA A 151 -5.60 -3.96 -32.11
CA ALA A 151 -6.78 -3.16 -32.45
C ALA A 151 -6.43 -1.92 -33.29
N THR A 152 -5.29 -1.28 -32.99
CA THR A 152 -4.78 -0.17 -33.82
C THR A 152 -4.35 -0.61 -35.21
N ASN A 153 -3.63 -1.74 -35.31
CA ASN A 153 -3.24 -2.32 -36.60
C ASN A 153 -4.45 -2.67 -37.47
N ILE A 154 -5.49 -3.27 -36.89
CA ILE A 154 -6.75 -3.56 -37.59
C ILE A 154 -7.40 -2.28 -38.12
N ARG A 155 -7.41 -1.19 -37.34
CA ARG A 155 -7.93 0.11 -37.78
C ARG A 155 -7.15 0.66 -39.00
N ASN A 156 -5.82 0.55 -38.96
CA ASN A 156 -4.96 1.00 -40.04
C ASN A 156 -5.18 0.15 -41.29
N THR A 157 -5.16 -1.19 -41.19
CA THR A 157 -5.43 -2.10 -42.30
C THR A 157 -6.84 -1.87 -42.89
N ASN A 158 -7.85 -1.57 -42.07
CA ASN A 158 -9.17 -1.21 -42.56
C ASN A 158 -9.17 0.11 -43.37
N ARG A 159 -8.32 1.08 -43.04
CA ARG A 159 -8.16 2.30 -43.85
C ARG A 159 -7.50 2.00 -45.19
N GLU A 160 -6.44 1.16 -45.16
CA GLU A 160 -5.75 0.71 -46.37
C GLU A 160 -6.68 -0.05 -47.32
N ILE A 161 -7.50 -0.97 -46.79
CA ILE A 161 -8.53 -1.70 -47.58
C ILE A 161 -9.52 -0.76 -48.25
N LYS A 162 -9.91 0.34 -47.58
CA LYS A 162 -10.82 1.33 -48.16
C LYS A 162 -10.18 2.16 -49.30
N LEU A 163 -8.86 2.33 -49.26
CA LEU A 163 -8.09 3.11 -50.26
C LEU A 163 -7.59 2.23 -51.40
N ALA A 164 -7.53 0.91 -51.25
CA ALA A 164 -7.06 -0.03 -52.27
C ALA A 164 -8.01 -0.09 -53.45
N THR A 165 -7.49 0.27 -54.64
CA THR A 165 -8.20 0.22 -55.91
C THR A 165 -8.02 -1.14 -56.63
N ASP A 166 -6.90 -1.83 -56.36
CA ASP A 166 -6.60 -3.13 -56.92
C ASP A 166 -7.27 -4.25 -56.12
N VAL A 167 -7.94 -5.18 -56.81
CA VAL A 167 -8.66 -6.34 -56.23
C VAL A 167 -7.70 -7.33 -55.58
N ILE A 168 -6.50 -7.53 -56.13
CA ILE A 168 -5.51 -8.46 -55.58
C ILE A 168 -4.94 -7.90 -54.29
N GLU A 169 -4.58 -6.60 -54.24
CA GLU A 169 -4.10 -5.91 -53.06
C GLU A 169 -5.16 -5.93 -51.94
N ARG A 170 -6.40 -5.65 -52.29
CA ARG A 170 -7.52 -5.66 -51.33
C ARG A 170 -7.68 -7.04 -50.67
N LYS A 171 -7.67 -8.13 -51.45
CA LYS A 171 -7.73 -9.51 -50.90
C LYS A 171 -6.53 -9.80 -49.96
N LYS A 172 -5.33 -9.35 -50.30
CA LYS A 172 -4.16 -9.51 -49.46
C LYS A 172 -4.33 -8.79 -48.12
N LEU A 173 -4.79 -7.55 -48.11
CA LEU A 173 -5.05 -6.75 -46.91
C LEU A 173 -6.17 -7.38 -46.05
N GLU A 174 -7.23 -7.91 -46.66
CA GLU A 174 -8.28 -8.64 -45.95
C GLU A 174 -7.74 -9.88 -45.25
N GLY A 175 -6.82 -10.63 -45.87
CA GLY A 175 -6.10 -11.74 -45.27
C GLY A 175 -5.26 -11.32 -44.05
N ILE A 176 -4.55 -10.19 -44.15
CA ILE A 176 -3.79 -9.60 -43.05
C ILE A 176 -4.71 -9.21 -41.90
N ARG A 177 -5.80 -8.51 -42.20
CA ARG A 177 -6.81 -8.10 -41.20
C ARG A 177 -7.38 -9.31 -40.45
N LYS A 178 -7.71 -10.42 -41.17
CA LYS A 178 -8.20 -11.64 -40.54
C LYS A 178 -7.20 -12.22 -39.53
N LYS A 179 -5.93 -12.33 -39.93
CA LYS A 179 -4.86 -12.79 -38.99
C LYS A 179 -4.68 -11.87 -37.80
N GLN A 180 -4.78 -10.57 -38.01
CA GLN A 180 -4.71 -9.57 -36.92
C GLN A 180 -5.90 -9.74 -35.95
N GLN A 181 -7.10 -9.98 -36.47
CA GLN A 181 -8.30 -10.21 -35.67
C GLN A 181 -8.17 -11.48 -34.83
N GLU A 182 -7.73 -12.60 -35.44
CA GLU A 182 -7.49 -13.86 -34.73
C GLU A 182 -6.49 -13.68 -33.56
N LYS A 183 -5.41 -12.94 -33.78
CA LYS A 183 -4.44 -12.63 -32.72
C LYS A 183 -5.04 -11.76 -31.60
N LYS A 184 -5.80 -10.72 -31.96
CA LYS A 184 -6.51 -9.88 -30.99
C LYS A 184 -7.47 -10.71 -30.13
N ASP A 185 -8.20 -11.65 -30.76
CA ASP A 185 -9.16 -12.51 -30.06
C ASP A 185 -8.45 -13.48 -29.10
N GLN A 186 -7.34 -14.09 -29.52
CA GLN A 186 -6.49 -14.90 -28.65
C GLN A 186 -6.02 -14.10 -27.42
N PHE A 187 -5.58 -12.86 -27.60
CA PHE A 187 -5.17 -12.00 -26.47
C PHE A 187 -6.35 -11.60 -25.59
N SER A 188 -7.55 -11.42 -26.16
CA SER A 188 -8.76 -11.13 -25.39
C SER A 188 -9.15 -12.30 -24.48
N ILE A 189 -9.05 -13.53 -24.97
CA ILE A 189 -9.27 -14.74 -24.18
C ILE A 189 -8.24 -14.81 -23.04
N LYS A 190 -6.95 -14.63 -23.36
CA LYS A 190 -5.89 -14.68 -22.35
C LYS A 190 -6.03 -13.62 -21.26
N VAL A 191 -6.44 -12.41 -21.62
CA VAL A 191 -6.74 -11.33 -20.66
C VAL A 191 -7.89 -11.75 -19.75
N LYS A 192 -8.98 -12.26 -20.31
CA LYS A 192 -10.16 -12.70 -19.56
C LYS A 192 -9.84 -13.83 -18.58
N ASP A 193 -9.03 -14.81 -19.00
CA ASP A 193 -8.61 -15.91 -18.13
C ASP A 193 -7.78 -15.40 -16.93
N LEU A 194 -6.83 -14.47 -17.17
CA LEU A 194 -6.03 -13.88 -16.10
C LEU A 194 -6.86 -12.99 -15.16
N GLU A 195 -7.84 -12.25 -15.72
CA GLU A 195 -8.79 -11.46 -14.93
C GLU A 195 -9.65 -12.36 -14.04
N ASN A 196 -10.18 -13.46 -14.57
CA ASN A 196 -10.95 -14.44 -13.80
C ASN A 196 -10.12 -15.08 -12.69
N GLN A 197 -8.84 -15.40 -12.94
CA GLN A 197 -7.94 -15.93 -11.91
C GLN A 197 -7.71 -14.91 -10.80
N LEU A 198 -7.45 -13.65 -11.16
CA LEU A 198 -7.26 -12.58 -10.19
C LEU A 198 -8.54 -12.35 -9.38
N ASP A 199 -9.69 -12.29 -10.01
CA ASP A 199 -10.99 -12.07 -9.35
C ASP A 199 -11.32 -13.20 -8.35
N SER A 200 -11.03 -14.45 -8.70
CA SER A 200 -11.20 -15.59 -7.79
C SER A 200 -10.31 -15.47 -6.55
N GLN A 201 -9.04 -15.09 -6.73
CA GLN A 201 -8.11 -14.88 -5.61
C GLN A 201 -8.51 -13.69 -4.75
N ILE A 202 -8.97 -12.60 -5.36
CA ILE A 202 -9.47 -11.42 -4.64
C ILE A 202 -10.67 -11.80 -3.77
N GLU A 203 -11.59 -12.62 -4.27
CA GLU A 203 -12.77 -13.05 -3.51
C GLU A 203 -12.38 -13.90 -2.30
N GLU A 204 -11.50 -14.88 -2.49
CA GLU A 204 -11.05 -15.78 -1.43
C GLU A 204 -10.26 -15.01 -0.34
N ILE A 205 -9.24 -14.26 -0.75
CA ILE A 205 -8.39 -13.49 0.16
C ILE A 205 -9.16 -12.35 0.80
N GLY A 206 -10.08 -11.72 0.07
CA GLY A 206 -10.93 -10.65 0.59
C GLY A 206 -11.80 -11.10 1.76
N LYS A 207 -12.43 -12.27 1.65
CA LYS A 207 -13.20 -12.87 2.75
C LYS A 207 -12.33 -13.12 3.98
N LEU A 208 -11.16 -13.74 3.77
CA LEU A 208 -10.21 -14.02 4.84
C LEU A 208 -9.66 -12.72 5.47
N TYR A 209 -9.42 -11.69 4.68
CA TYR A 209 -8.97 -10.38 5.15
C TYR A 209 -10.01 -9.71 6.04
N ILE A 210 -11.28 -9.71 5.62
CA ILE A 210 -12.39 -9.17 6.41
C ILE A 210 -12.59 -9.97 7.72
N GLU A 211 -12.52 -11.30 7.66
CA GLU A 211 -12.60 -12.14 8.85
C GLU A 211 -11.50 -11.81 9.87
N LYS A 212 -10.25 -11.71 9.40
CA LYS A 212 -9.11 -11.35 10.27
C LYS A 212 -9.24 -9.93 10.80
N ALA A 213 -9.67 -8.97 9.98
CA ALA A 213 -9.90 -7.60 10.41
C ALA A 213 -10.98 -7.54 11.50
N ASN A 214 -12.10 -8.27 11.35
CA ASN A 214 -13.13 -8.38 12.36
C ASN A 214 -12.64 -9.06 13.65
N ASN A 215 -11.72 -10.03 13.55
CA ASN A 215 -11.11 -10.66 14.72
C ASN A 215 -10.28 -9.67 15.57
N TYR A 216 -9.63 -8.70 14.92
CA TYR A 216 -8.95 -7.61 15.63
C TYR A 216 -9.94 -6.54 16.09
N LEU A 217 -10.88 -6.16 15.22
CA LEU A 217 -11.86 -5.10 15.51
C LEU A 217 -12.70 -5.42 16.76
N ARG A 218 -13.16 -6.66 16.93
CA ARG A 218 -13.86 -7.11 18.14
C ARG A 218 -13.06 -6.92 19.43
N LYS A 219 -11.72 -6.93 19.36
CA LYS A 219 -10.86 -6.67 20.53
C LYS A 219 -10.78 -5.19 20.87
N PHE A 220 -10.84 -4.33 19.87
CA PHE A 220 -10.76 -2.87 20.04
C PHE A 220 -12.14 -2.25 20.25
N ASN A 221 -13.10 -2.61 19.42
CA ASN A 221 -14.46 -2.09 19.46
C ASN A 221 -15.46 -3.17 19.01
N PRO A 222 -16.12 -3.87 19.94
CA PRO A 222 -17.10 -4.92 19.61
C PRO A 222 -18.38 -4.39 18.93
N ASN A 223 -18.62 -3.09 18.97
CA ASN A 223 -19.81 -2.45 18.37
C ASN A 223 -19.63 -2.19 16.86
N LEU A 224 -18.44 -2.40 16.34
CA LEU A 224 -18.13 -2.25 14.91
C LEU A 224 -17.90 -3.63 14.29
N GLU A 225 -18.48 -3.83 13.12
CA GLU A 225 -18.27 -5.03 12.31
C GLU A 225 -18.15 -4.66 10.84
N ILE A 226 -17.18 -5.26 10.16
CA ILE A 226 -17.03 -5.17 8.71
C ILE A 226 -17.82 -6.31 8.10
N LYS A 227 -18.77 -6.01 7.22
CA LYS A 227 -19.57 -7.00 6.50
C LYS A 227 -19.29 -6.95 5.00
N GLU A 228 -19.33 -8.11 4.39
CA GLU A 228 -19.28 -8.27 2.95
C GLU A 228 -20.64 -7.87 2.36
N SER A 229 -20.66 -7.01 1.36
CA SER A 229 -21.84 -6.72 0.55
C SER A 229 -21.85 -7.61 -0.69
N ASN A 230 -23.04 -7.84 -1.23
CA ASN A 230 -23.20 -8.54 -2.49
C ASN A 230 -22.45 -7.85 -3.63
N LYS A 231 -21.87 -8.63 -4.53
CA LYS A 231 -21.09 -8.15 -5.70
C LYS A 231 -21.86 -7.06 -6.46
N GLN A 232 -21.30 -5.86 -6.56
CA GLN A 232 -21.66 -4.90 -7.59
C GLN A 232 -20.68 -5.08 -8.77
N GLY A 233 -21.06 -5.87 -9.76
CA GLY A 233 -20.18 -6.24 -10.87
C GLY A 233 -19.04 -7.19 -10.44
N GLN A 234 -17.79 -6.88 -10.79
CA GLN A 234 -16.60 -7.68 -10.46
C GLN A 234 -15.90 -7.25 -9.16
N GLN A 235 -16.47 -6.34 -8.36
CA GLN A 235 -15.84 -5.79 -7.17
C GLN A 235 -16.45 -6.37 -5.90
N LEU A 236 -15.59 -6.78 -4.97
CA LEU A 236 -15.98 -7.14 -3.61
C LEU A 236 -16.22 -5.83 -2.84
N VAL A 237 -17.45 -5.64 -2.39
CA VAL A 237 -17.88 -4.46 -1.65
C VAL A 237 -18.06 -4.85 -0.20
N TYR A 238 -17.52 -4.06 0.73
CA TYR A 238 -17.78 -4.22 2.15
C TYR A 238 -18.38 -2.95 2.75
N TYR A 239 -19.12 -3.10 3.83
CA TYR A 239 -19.71 -2.00 4.58
C TYR A 239 -19.47 -2.18 6.07
N ILE A 240 -19.68 -1.12 6.84
CA ILE A 240 -19.49 -1.14 8.28
C ILE A 240 -20.84 -1.19 8.96
N ASN A 241 -21.01 -2.16 9.85
CA ASN A 241 -22.13 -2.24 10.75
C ASN A 241 -21.74 -1.59 12.08
N ILE A 242 -22.56 -0.65 12.55
CA ILE A 242 -22.37 0.08 13.81
C ILE A 242 -23.56 -0.23 14.72
N ASN A 243 -23.35 -0.94 15.83
CA ASN A 243 -24.41 -1.34 16.76
C ASN A 243 -25.57 -2.10 16.08
N GLY A 244 -25.29 -2.93 15.08
CA GLY A 244 -26.31 -3.65 14.33
C GLY A 244 -26.94 -2.86 13.17
N ILE A 245 -26.61 -1.58 13.00
CA ILE A 245 -27.11 -0.73 11.92
C ILE A 245 -26.08 -0.64 10.81
N GLU A 246 -26.51 -0.94 9.59
CA GLU A 246 -25.66 -0.85 8.40
C GLU A 246 -25.40 0.61 8.03
N ALA A 247 -24.13 1.01 8.09
CA ALA A 247 -23.69 2.33 7.66
C ALA A 247 -23.33 2.27 6.18
N ARG A 248 -24.23 2.74 5.31
CA ARG A 248 -24.03 2.86 3.86
C ARG A 248 -23.50 4.24 3.51
N SER A 249 -22.61 4.28 2.54
CA SER A 249 -22.07 5.52 1.96
C SER A 249 -22.82 5.88 0.67
N ASP A 250 -24.17 5.86 0.68
CA ASP A 250 -24.94 6.40 -0.43
C ASP A 250 -25.12 7.92 -0.30
N ALA A 251 -25.53 8.57 -1.38
CA ALA A 251 -25.68 10.04 -1.43
C ALA A 251 -26.73 10.60 -0.45
N THR A 252 -27.51 9.74 0.21
CA THR A 252 -28.58 10.09 1.14
C THR A 252 -28.22 9.85 2.60
N SER A 253 -27.11 9.16 2.89
CA SER A 253 -26.66 8.84 4.25
C SER A 253 -25.58 9.80 4.75
N ILE A 254 -25.49 9.93 6.08
CA ILE A 254 -24.40 10.68 6.72
C ILE A 254 -23.09 9.96 6.42
N PRO A 255 -22.07 10.65 5.85
CA PRO A 255 -20.79 10.01 5.55
C PRO A 255 -20.18 9.38 6.81
N LEU A 256 -19.69 8.14 6.71
CA LEU A 256 -19.03 7.41 7.80
C LEU A 256 -17.92 8.22 8.50
N LYS A 257 -17.29 9.13 7.77
CA LYS A 257 -16.29 10.07 8.31
C LYS A 257 -16.83 10.89 9.49
N HIS A 258 -18.11 11.23 9.49
CA HIS A 258 -18.75 12.04 10.54
C HIS A 258 -19.49 11.18 11.57
N THR A 259 -19.67 9.91 11.30
CA THR A 259 -20.39 8.98 12.19
C THR A 259 -19.45 8.28 13.17
N LEU A 260 -18.19 8.01 12.75
CA LEU A 260 -17.18 7.33 13.56
C LEU A 260 -16.38 8.32 14.41
N SER A 261 -16.21 8.01 15.70
CA SER A 261 -15.22 8.70 16.54
C SER A 261 -13.80 8.47 16.08
N GLU A 262 -12.84 9.31 16.50
CA GLU A 262 -11.41 9.10 16.16
C GLU A 262 -10.88 7.76 16.67
N GLY A 263 -11.33 7.31 17.85
CA GLY A 263 -11.01 5.98 18.38
C GLY A 263 -11.57 4.84 17.54
N ASP A 264 -12.76 5.02 16.93
CA ASP A 264 -13.37 4.01 16.06
C ASP A 264 -12.63 3.94 14.72
N LYS A 265 -12.29 5.09 14.15
CA LYS A 265 -11.48 5.18 12.93
C LYS A 265 -10.11 4.50 13.12
N SER A 266 -9.45 4.79 14.24
CA SER A 266 -8.17 4.16 14.58
C SER A 266 -8.30 2.65 14.81
N SER A 267 -9.37 2.20 15.48
CA SER A 267 -9.66 0.78 15.68
C SER A 267 -9.85 0.05 14.36
N LEU A 268 -10.62 0.64 13.45
CA LEU A 268 -10.88 0.10 12.12
C LEU A 268 -9.59 0.03 11.28
N SER A 269 -8.88 1.13 11.19
CA SER A 269 -7.63 1.23 10.43
C SER A 269 -6.56 0.26 10.94
N LEU A 270 -6.38 0.20 12.27
CA LEU A 270 -5.42 -0.72 12.88
C LEU A 270 -5.83 -2.17 12.65
N SER A 271 -7.12 -2.49 12.70
CA SER A 271 -7.61 -3.85 12.42
C SER A 271 -7.31 -4.29 10.99
N PHE A 272 -7.48 -3.42 10.01
CA PHE A 272 -7.10 -3.70 8.62
C PHE A 272 -5.58 -3.90 8.47
N PHE A 273 -4.77 -3.06 9.10
CA PHE A 273 -3.32 -3.21 9.03
C PHE A 273 -2.85 -4.53 9.66
N LEU A 274 -3.38 -4.88 10.83
CA LEU A 274 -3.04 -6.13 11.52
C LEU A 274 -3.49 -7.37 10.72
N ALA A 275 -4.70 -7.32 10.13
CA ALA A 275 -5.19 -8.38 9.26
C ALA A 275 -4.28 -8.56 8.03
N ARG A 276 -3.82 -7.46 7.45
CA ARG A 276 -2.85 -7.49 6.35
C ARG A 276 -1.54 -8.13 6.79
N LEU A 277 -0.99 -7.77 7.93
CA LEU A 277 0.23 -8.38 8.46
C LEU A 277 0.10 -9.90 8.67
N ASP A 278 -1.09 -10.37 9.09
CA ASP A 278 -1.36 -11.80 9.25
C ASP A 278 -1.42 -12.57 7.93
N LEU A 279 -1.70 -11.90 6.83
CA LEU A 279 -1.81 -12.49 5.49
C LEU A 279 -0.54 -12.33 4.66
N LEU A 280 0.34 -11.40 5.04
CA LEU A 280 1.60 -11.20 4.33
C LEU A 280 2.54 -12.41 4.50
N PRO A 281 3.13 -12.89 3.40
CA PRO A 281 4.15 -13.93 3.47
C PRO A 281 5.44 -13.39 4.09
N ASN A 282 6.19 -14.25 4.76
CA ASN A 282 7.54 -13.99 5.26
C ASN A 282 7.62 -12.77 6.21
N ILE A 283 6.71 -12.69 7.19
CA ILE A 283 6.71 -11.61 8.18
C ILE A 283 8.05 -11.53 8.93
N GLU A 284 8.73 -12.66 9.08
CA GLU A 284 10.06 -12.77 9.69
C GLU A 284 11.18 -12.09 8.91
N LYS A 285 10.91 -11.68 7.67
CA LYS A 285 11.84 -10.90 6.82
C LYS A 285 11.45 -9.43 6.71
N ARG A 286 10.35 -9.00 7.37
CA ARG A 286 9.80 -7.66 7.24
C ARG A 286 10.23 -6.76 8.38
N ILE A 287 10.42 -5.50 8.05
CA ILE A 287 10.57 -4.38 9.00
C ILE A 287 9.17 -3.79 9.20
N ILE A 288 8.71 -3.74 10.43
CA ILE A 288 7.37 -3.25 10.77
C ILE A 288 7.49 -1.99 11.60
N VAL A 289 6.81 -0.94 11.18
CA VAL A 289 6.86 0.40 11.77
C VAL A 289 5.46 0.83 12.15
N PHE A 290 5.27 1.25 13.40
CA PHE A 290 4.04 1.86 13.89
C PHE A 290 4.32 3.29 14.33
N ASP A 291 3.71 4.27 13.65
CA ASP A 291 3.77 5.68 14.01
C ASP A 291 2.52 6.05 14.80
N ASP A 292 2.65 6.08 16.11
CA ASP A 292 1.62 6.48 17.09
C ASP A 292 0.26 5.75 16.94
N PRO A 293 0.21 4.42 17.05
CA PRO A 293 -1.02 3.64 16.84
C PRO A 293 -2.02 3.72 17.99
N ILE A 294 -1.70 4.38 19.11
CA ILE A 294 -2.48 4.33 20.36
C ILE A 294 -2.94 5.67 20.91
N SER A 295 -2.61 6.80 20.28
CA SER A 295 -2.91 8.15 20.80
C SER A 295 -4.40 8.39 21.02
N SER A 296 -5.23 7.91 20.12
CA SER A 296 -6.70 8.05 20.16
C SER A 296 -7.41 6.98 21.00
N PHE A 297 -6.68 6.06 21.65
CA PHE A 297 -7.23 4.93 22.38
C PHE A 297 -7.36 5.20 23.88
N ASP A 298 -8.44 4.69 24.46
CA ASP A 298 -8.59 4.55 25.92
C ASP A 298 -7.60 3.52 26.50
N THR A 299 -7.50 3.45 27.82
CA THR A 299 -6.56 2.60 28.52
C THR A 299 -6.71 1.12 28.13
N ARG A 300 -7.94 0.61 28.00
CA ARG A 300 -8.20 -0.80 27.63
C ARG A 300 -7.68 -1.11 26.23
N ARG A 301 -8.02 -0.25 25.25
CA ARG A 301 -7.57 -0.40 23.86
C ARG A 301 -6.05 -0.28 23.74
N ARG A 302 -5.42 0.63 24.51
CA ARG A 302 -3.94 0.77 24.58
C ARG A 302 -3.28 -0.52 25.05
N MET A 303 -3.73 -1.08 26.16
CA MET A 303 -3.17 -2.33 26.71
C MET A 303 -3.30 -3.50 25.73
N MET A 304 -4.47 -3.62 25.08
CA MET A 304 -4.70 -4.63 24.06
C MET A 304 -3.75 -4.44 22.85
N THR A 305 -3.60 -3.22 22.38
CA THR A 305 -2.70 -2.89 21.27
C THR A 305 -1.26 -3.25 21.62
N ILE A 306 -0.74 -2.83 22.77
CA ILE A 306 0.62 -3.15 23.22
C ILE A 306 0.86 -4.67 23.23
N SER A 307 -0.12 -5.45 23.72
CA SER A 307 -0.03 -6.92 23.72
C SER A 307 0.07 -7.49 22.30
N ILE A 308 -0.70 -6.96 21.36
CA ILE A 308 -0.67 -7.39 19.95
C ILE A 308 0.66 -6.99 19.31
N LEU A 309 1.10 -5.75 19.49
CA LEU A 309 2.36 -5.24 18.94
C LEU A 309 3.57 -6.03 19.47
N SER A 310 3.56 -6.41 20.74
CA SER A 310 4.61 -7.25 21.34
C SER A 310 4.74 -8.62 20.67
N ARG A 311 3.62 -9.21 20.22
CA ARG A 311 3.63 -10.49 19.47
C ARG A 311 4.16 -10.30 18.06
N ILE A 312 3.80 -9.21 17.38
CA ILE A 312 4.29 -8.87 16.04
C ILE A 312 5.80 -8.63 16.11
N ALA A 313 6.27 -7.86 17.09
CA ALA A 313 7.69 -7.58 17.30
C ALA A 313 8.56 -8.83 17.50
N LYS A 314 7.98 -9.93 18.01
CA LYS A 314 8.69 -11.22 18.15
C LYS A 314 8.81 -11.96 16.82
N LYS A 315 7.91 -11.72 15.88
CA LYS A 315 7.81 -12.44 14.61
C LYS A 315 8.50 -11.72 13.46
N SER A 316 8.63 -10.39 13.51
CA SER A 316 9.20 -9.58 12.45
C SER A 316 10.73 -9.57 12.48
N ALA A 317 11.36 -9.29 11.33
CA ALA A 317 12.81 -9.09 11.25
C ALA A 317 13.26 -7.92 12.12
N GLN A 318 12.51 -6.82 12.07
CA GLN A 318 12.77 -5.62 12.85
C GLN A 318 11.47 -4.89 13.13
N PHE A 319 11.40 -4.24 14.28
CA PHE A 319 10.20 -3.57 14.76
C PHE A 319 10.51 -2.18 15.28
N PHE A 320 9.71 -1.21 14.91
CA PHE A 320 9.76 0.18 15.37
C PHE A 320 8.39 0.61 15.88
N TYR A 321 8.41 1.25 17.06
CA TYR A 321 7.20 1.76 17.71
C TYR A 321 7.50 3.06 18.44
#